data_81d6be9389ceb63483d5ecd63e0e4100
#
_entry.id   81d6be9389ceb63483d5ecd63e0e4100
#
_cell.length_a   1.000
_cell.length_b   1.000
_cell.length_c   1.000
_cell.angle_alpha   90.00
_cell.angle_beta   90.00
_cell.angle_gamma   90.00
#
_symmetry.space_group_name_H-M   'P 1'
#
loop_
_entity.id
_entity.type
_entity.pdbx_description
1 polymer ?
#
loop_
_entity_poly.entity_id
_entity_poly.type
_entity_poly.pdbx_seq_one_letter_code
_entity_poly.pdbx_strand_id
1 'polypeptide(L)'
;MPRTPRDVPPPLELACLKALWSLQEGKVRAVQEVVARSRPLAYTTIMTVLDRLVRKGKLTRRKVGRAFVYSPEASRDAMRRAALRELVDGYFDGSEAELLEFLRPAAVVNSAVPAHEDRQIDTVLL
;
A
#
# COMPACT_ATOMS: atom_id res chain seq x y z
N MET A 1 -6.90 -14.10 19.85
CA MET A 1 -6.27 -14.91 18.84
C MET A 1 -5.11 -14.18 18.19
N PRO A 2 -3.99 -14.82 18.18
CA PRO A 2 -2.85 -14.17 17.54
C PRO A 2 -3.09 -14.02 16.05
N ARG A 3 -2.76 -12.87 15.54
CA ARG A 3 -2.90 -12.58 14.14
C ARG A 3 -1.60 -12.82 13.44
N THR A 4 -1.69 -13.44 12.28
CA THR A 4 -0.54 -13.49 11.41
C THR A 4 -0.17 -12.05 11.04
N PRO A 5 1.10 -11.71 11.08
CA PRO A 5 1.49 -10.38 10.60
C PRO A 5 1.03 -10.20 9.18
N ARG A 6 0.43 -9.06 8.92
CA ARG A 6 -0.02 -8.76 7.56
C ARG A 6 1.10 -8.16 6.77
N ASP A 7 1.16 -8.55 5.53
CA ASP A 7 2.11 -7.93 4.63
C ASP A 7 1.65 -6.55 4.18
N VAL A 8 0.36 -6.27 4.34
CA VAL A 8 -0.19 -4.96 4.00
C VAL A 8 -0.10 -4.07 5.23
N PRO A 9 0.70 -3.02 5.18
CA PRO A 9 0.88 -2.15 6.35
C PRO A 9 -0.32 -1.23 6.57
N PRO A 10 -0.50 -0.73 7.79
CA PRO A 10 -1.51 0.30 8.05
C PRO A 10 -1.26 1.55 7.20
N PRO A 11 -2.30 2.37 6.99
CA PRO A 11 -2.19 3.51 6.06
C PRO A 11 -1.04 4.46 6.31
N LEU A 12 -0.75 4.78 7.58
CA LEU A 12 0.35 5.72 7.85
C LEU A 12 1.70 5.08 7.57
N GLU A 13 1.85 3.80 7.93
CA GLU A 13 3.08 3.09 7.60
C GLU A 13 3.26 2.99 6.09
N LEU A 14 2.17 2.72 5.38
CA LEU A 14 2.23 2.64 3.93
C LEU A 14 2.61 3.99 3.32
N ALA A 15 2.06 5.09 3.86
CA ALA A 15 2.42 6.42 3.36
C ALA A 15 3.91 6.69 3.49
N CYS A 16 4.50 6.29 4.62
CA CYS A 16 5.94 6.48 4.83
C CYS A 16 6.76 5.58 3.90
N LEU A 17 6.31 4.35 3.70
CA LEU A 17 6.98 3.46 2.75
C LEU A 17 6.92 4.02 1.33
N LYS A 18 5.76 4.53 0.92
CA LYS A 18 5.62 5.12 -0.42
C LYS A 18 6.55 6.31 -0.60
N ALA A 19 6.70 7.13 0.44
CA ALA A 19 7.62 8.24 0.39
C ALA A 19 9.05 7.74 0.17
N LEU A 20 9.46 6.70 0.89
CA LEU A 20 10.81 6.19 0.76
C LEU A 20 11.03 5.46 -0.56
N TRP A 21 10.02 4.79 -1.10
CA TRP A 21 10.16 4.22 -2.43
C TRP A 21 10.39 5.32 -3.47
N SER A 22 9.72 6.46 -3.31
CA SER A 22 9.89 7.58 -4.20
C SER A 22 11.27 8.24 -4.04
N LEU A 23 11.71 8.40 -2.79
CA LEU A 23 13.00 9.02 -2.49
C LEU A 23 14.17 8.07 -2.63
N GLN A 24 13.91 6.76 -2.58
CA GLN A 24 14.88 5.68 -2.53
C GLN A 24 15.48 5.53 -1.15
N GLU A 25 15.81 6.62 -0.49
CA GLU A 25 16.21 6.65 0.90
C GLU A 25 16.03 8.07 1.40
N GLY A 26 15.97 8.25 2.71
CA GLY A 26 15.79 9.59 3.22
C GLY A 26 15.83 9.67 4.72
N LYS A 27 16.06 10.89 5.20
CA LYS A 27 15.97 11.20 6.61
C LYS A 27 14.52 11.46 6.98
N VAL A 28 14.26 11.52 8.29
CA VAL A 28 12.90 11.76 8.77
C VAL A 28 12.27 12.98 8.13
N ARG A 29 13.04 14.08 8.03
CA ARG A 29 12.51 15.32 7.50
C ARG A 29 12.09 15.17 6.03
N ALA A 30 12.88 14.46 5.24
CA ALA A 30 12.53 14.26 3.84
C ALA A 30 11.23 13.46 3.71
N VAL A 31 11.07 12.43 4.54
CA VAL A 31 9.84 11.66 4.55
C VAL A 31 8.68 12.52 5.00
N GLN A 32 8.90 13.32 6.04
CA GLN A 32 7.87 14.23 6.54
C GLN A 32 7.36 15.15 5.44
N GLU A 33 8.27 15.70 4.65
CA GLU A 33 7.91 16.63 3.60
C GLU A 33 7.07 15.96 2.52
N VAL A 34 7.41 14.73 2.14
CA VAL A 34 6.63 14.02 1.14
C VAL A 34 5.26 13.66 1.67
N VAL A 35 5.19 13.15 2.89
CA VAL A 35 3.91 12.76 3.49
C VAL A 35 3.02 13.97 3.70
N ALA A 36 3.62 15.13 4.00
CA ALA A 36 2.85 16.35 4.26
C ALA A 36 2.03 16.81 3.06
N ARG A 37 2.35 16.35 1.87
CA ARG A 37 1.58 16.71 0.68
C ARG A 37 0.13 16.25 0.77
N SER A 38 -0.11 15.16 1.49
CA SER A 38 -1.47 14.67 1.69
C SER A 38 -1.90 14.75 3.15
N ARG A 39 -0.96 14.77 4.07
CA ARG A 39 -1.28 14.70 5.49
C ARG A 39 -0.15 15.34 6.30
N PRO A 40 -0.34 16.56 6.80
CA PRO A 40 0.70 17.21 7.60
C PRO A 40 0.81 16.52 8.96
N LEU A 41 1.98 15.99 9.25
CA LEU A 41 2.23 15.28 10.49
C LEU A 41 3.51 15.80 11.12
N ALA A 42 3.57 15.69 12.45
CA ALA A 42 4.72 16.15 13.20
C ALA A 42 5.94 15.28 12.91
N TYR A 43 7.11 15.89 13.04
CA TYR A 43 8.37 15.19 12.88
C TYR A 43 8.44 13.94 13.76
N THR A 44 8.05 14.08 15.04
CA THR A 44 8.12 12.96 15.97
C THR A 44 7.16 11.83 15.60
N THR A 45 6.02 12.16 15.02
CA THR A 45 5.10 11.14 14.55
C THR A 45 5.73 10.33 13.42
N ILE A 46 6.35 11.01 12.46
CA ILE A 46 7.02 10.32 11.36
C ILE A 46 8.16 9.47 11.88
N MET A 47 8.97 10.04 12.79
CA MET A 47 10.10 9.31 13.36
C MET A 47 9.64 8.02 14.05
N THR A 48 8.56 8.10 14.83
CA THR A 48 8.03 6.93 15.52
C THR A 48 7.59 5.86 14.51
N VAL A 49 6.93 6.28 13.43
CA VAL A 49 6.47 5.33 12.41
C VAL A 49 7.66 4.68 11.72
N LEU A 50 8.67 5.46 11.36
CA LEU A 50 9.84 4.91 10.69
C LEU A 50 10.58 3.92 11.60
N ASP A 51 10.72 4.26 12.89
CA ASP A 51 11.36 3.33 13.82
C ASP A 51 10.57 2.05 13.99
N ARG A 52 9.25 2.15 13.97
CA ARG A 52 8.40 0.96 14.02
C ARG A 52 8.61 0.08 12.79
N LEU A 53 8.72 0.71 11.62
CA LEU A 53 8.96 -0.03 10.39
C LEU A 53 10.32 -0.70 10.39
N VAL A 54 11.33 -0.08 10.99
CA VAL A 54 12.62 -0.73 11.14
C VAL A 54 12.48 -1.97 12.02
N ARG A 55 11.77 -1.85 13.13
CA ARG A 55 11.57 -2.99 14.02
C ARG A 55 10.80 -4.12 13.36
N LYS A 56 9.89 -3.77 12.44
CA LYS A 56 9.12 -4.77 11.70
C LYS A 56 9.88 -5.39 10.54
N GLY A 57 11.09 -4.90 10.29
CA GLY A 57 11.90 -5.42 9.17
C GLY A 57 11.49 -4.87 7.82
N LYS A 58 10.69 -3.80 7.78
CA LYS A 58 10.26 -3.20 6.51
C LYS A 58 11.22 -2.12 6.03
N LEU A 59 12.00 -1.55 6.93
CA LEU A 59 13.01 -0.55 6.63
C LEU A 59 14.32 -0.95 7.27
N THR A 60 15.41 -0.49 6.67
CA THR A 60 16.71 -0.48 7.32
C THR A 60 17.10 0.96 7.54
N ARG A 61 18.02 1.19 8.48
CA ARG A 61 18.54 2.54 8.68
C ARG A 61 20.02 2.46 8.91
N ARG A 62 20.70 3.51 8.49
CA ARG A 62 22.11 3.66 8.79
C ARG A 62 22.37 5.07 9.27
N LYS A 63 23.39 5.21 10.10
CA LYS A 63 23.70 6.52 10.65
C LYS A 63 24.63 7.26 9.69
N VAL A 64 24.27 8.49 9.38
CA VAL A 64 25.08 9.37 8.54
C VAL A 64 25.24 10.66 9.31
N GLY A 65 26.44 10.89 9.84
CA GLY A 65 26.63 12.00 10.74
C GLY A 65 25.83 11.82 12.02
N ARG A 66 24.96 12.77 12.31
CA ARG A 66 24.09 12.72 13.49
C ARG A 66 22.68 12.26 13.18
N ALA A 67 22.42 11.94 11.93
CA ALA A 67 21.08 11.58 11.51
C ALA A 67 21.03 10.15 11.02
N PHE A 68 19.85 9.58 11.02
CA PHE A 68 19.62 8.28 10.41
C PHE A 68 19.04 8.47 9.02
N VAL A 69 19.51 7.64 8.10
CA VAL A 69 18.94 7.56 6.74
C VAL A 69 18.21 6.22 6.64
N TYR A 70 16.96 6.28 6.27
CA TYR A 70 16.09 5.12 6.18
C TYR A 70 15.95 4.68 4.74
N SER A 71 15.96 3.37 4.52
CA SER A 71 15.83 2.77 3.18
C SER A 71 14.82 1.64 3.26
N PRO A 72 13.99 1.46 2.22
CA PRO A 72 13.07 0.32 2.21
C PRO A 72 13.83 -0.99 2.13
N GLU A 73 13.40 -1.95 2.93
CA GLU A 73 13.98 -3.30 2.88
C GLU A 73 13.49 -4.03 1.64
N ALA A 74 12.21 -3.87 1.31
CA ALA A 74 11.61 -4.52 0.15
C ALA A 74 11.19 -3.45 -0.85
N SER A 75 11.27 -3.80 -2.13
CA SER A 75 10.84 -2.89 -3.18
C SER A 75 9.33 -2.73 -3.18
N ARG A 76 8.86 -1.67 -3.87
CA ARG A 76 7.42 -1.47 -4.05
C ARG A 76 6.78 -2.70 -4.70
N ASP A 77 7.44 -3.26 -5.73
CA ASP A 77 6.88 -4.41 -6.42
C ASP A 77 6.80 -5.63 -5.52
N ALA A 78 7.80 -5.84 -4.67
CA ALA A 78 7.76 -6.96 -3.74
C ALA A 78 6.58 -6.81 -2.77
N MET A 79 6.35 -5.58 -2.28
CA MET A 79 5.21 -5.34 -1.40
C MET A 79 3.89 -5.48 -2.13
N ARG A 80 3.82 -5.06 -3.39
CA ARG A 80 2.62 -5.24 -4.19
C ARG A 80 2.30 -6.72 -4.38
N ARG A 81 3.33 -7.52 -4.63
CA ARG A 81 3.11 -8.96 -4.80
C ARG A 81 2.65 -9.61 -3.52
N ALA A 82 3.22 -9.20 -2.38
CA ALA A 82 2.79 -9.74 -1.10
C ALA A 82 1.35 -9.36 -0.79
N ALA A 83 0.98 -8.10 -1.04
CA ALA A 83 -0.40 -7.66 -0.83
C ALA A 83 -1.36 -8.39 -1.75
N LEU A 84 -0.96 -8.58 -3.00
CA LEU A 84 -1.80 -9.29 -3.95
C LEU A 84 -1.98 -10.75 -3.52
N ARG A 85 -0.92 -11.38 -3.05
CA ARG A 85 -0.99 -12.76 -2.57
C ARG A 85 -1.96 -12.87 -1.41
N GLU A 86 -1.91 -11.93 -0.48
CA GLU A 86 -2.83 -11.93 0.64
C GLU A 86 -4.28 -11.78 0.18
N LEU A 87 -4.50 -10.90 -0.79
CA LEU A 87 -5.84 -10.71 -1.36
C LEU A 87 -6.34 -11.98 -2.03
N VAL A 88 -5.50 -12.59 -2.86
CA VAL A 88 -5.89 -13.78 -3.61
C VAL A 88 -6.18 -14.94 -2.66
N ASP A 89 -5.29 -15.14 -1.69
CA ASP A 89 -5.47 -16.25 -0.74
C ASP A 89 -6.69 -16.02 0.15
N GLY A 90 -6.94 -14.78 0.56
CA GLY A 90 -8.02 -14.49 1.49
C GLY A 90 -9.40 -14.40 0.87
N TYR A 91 -9.49 -13.87 -0.35
CA TYR A 91 -10.79 -13.58 -0.96
C TYR A 91 -11.08 -14.38 -2.23
N PHE A 92 -10.09 -15.00 -2.81
CA PHE A 92 -10.25 -15.74 -4.05
C PHE A 92 -9.75 -17.17 -3.92
N ASP A 93 -9.63 -17.65 -2.68
CA ASP A 93 -9.28 -19.03 -2.36
C ASP A 93 -8.02 -19.49 -3.08
N GLY A 94 -7.06 -18.57 -3.23
CA GLY A 94 -5.78 -18.87 -3.86
C GLY A 94 -5.81 -18.87 -5.37
N SER A 95 -6.93 -18.48 -5.99
CA SER A 95 -7.07 -18.56 -7.43
C SER A 95 -6.83 -17.19 -8.07
N GLU A 96 -5.69 -17.05 -8.73
CA GLU A 96 -5.40 -15.85 -9.49
C GLU A 96 -6.36 -15.69 -10.67
N ALA A 97 -6.79 -16.83 -11.22
CA ALA A 97 -7.74 -16.79 -12.33
C ALA A 97 -9.05 -16.14 -11.91
N GLU A 98 -9.52 -16.46 -10.70
CA GLU A 98 -10.75 -15.84 -10.20
C GLU A 98 -10.57 -14.33 -10.00
N LEU A 99 -9.40 -13.91 -9.52
CA LEU A 99 -9.12 -12.49 -9.39
C LEU A 99 -9.16 -11.81 -10.76
N LEU A 100 -8.51 -12.40 -11.75
CA LEU A 100 -8.48 -11.82 -13.08
C LEU A 100 -9.87 -11.73 -13.67
N GLU A 101 -10.68 -12.74 -13.45
CA GLU A 101 -12.06 -12.73 -13.92
C GLU A 101 -12.86 -11.62 -13.24
N PHE A 102 -12.64 -11.46 -11.94
CA PHE A 102 -13.32 -10.42 -11.16
C PHE A 102 -12.95 -9.02 -11.64
N LEU A 103 -11.71 -8.85 -12.06
CA LEU A 103 -11.22 -7.56 -12.54
C LEU A 103 -11.67 -7.25 -13.96
N ARG A 104 -12.14 -8.24 -14.70
CA ARG A 104 -12.59 -8.02 -16.06
C ARG A 104 -13.79 -7.10 -16.05
N PRO A 105 -13.82 -6.08 -16.90
CA PRO A 105 -14.98 -5.20 -16.93
C PRO A 105 -16.24 -6.00 -17.22
N ALA A 106 -17.28 -5.73 -16.49
CA ALA A 106 -18.58 -6.32 -16.76
C ALA A 106 -19.02 -5.74 -18.07
N ALA A 107 -18.99 -6.45 -18.98
CA ALA A 107 -19.11 -5.85 -20.20
C ALA A 107 -20.19 -5.95 -20.98
N VAL A 108 -19.65 -5.95 -20.65
CA VAL A 108 -19.86 -5.93 -20.84
C VAL A 108 -20.83 -6.44 -20.75
N VAL A 109 -21.29 -6.70 -20.35
CA VAL A 109 -22.18 -7.02 -20.07
C VAL A 109 -22.89 -7.06 -19.66
N ASN A 110 -23.03 -6.94 -19.53
CA ASN A 110 -23.68 -6.63 -19.03
C ASN A 110 -24.27 -6.66 -18.47
N SER A 111 -24.34 -6.64 -18.60
CA SER A 111 -24.76 -6.17 -17.98
C SER A 111 -25.28 -6.11 -17.16
N ALA A 112 -25.35 -6.07 -17.30
CA ALA A 112 -25.71 -5.36 -16.57
C ALA A 112 -25.98 -5.07 -15.69
N VAL A 113 -25.98 -4.99 -15.86
CA VAL A 113 -26.07 -3.97 -15.16
C VAL A 113 -26.39 -3.66 -14.38
N PRO A 114 -26.67 -3.66 -14.57
CA PRO A 114 -26.90 -2.68 -13.92
C PRO A 114 -27.01 -2.41 -13.06
N ALA A 115 -26.96 -2.46 -13.43
CA ALA A 115 -26.88 -1.63 -12.82
C ALA A 115 -26.84 -1.36 -11.98
N HIS A 116 -27.07 -1.37 -12.18
CA HIS A 116 -26.93 -0.59 -11.57
C HIS A 116 -26.92 -0.20 -11.42
N GLU A 117 -26.86 -0.45 -12.21
CA GLU A 117 -26.84 0.25 -12.23
C GLU A 117 -26.85 0.70 -12.17
N ASP A 118 -27.06 0.54 -12.85
CA ASP A 118 -27.05 1.32 -12.92
C ASP A 118 -26.91 1.70 -12.95
N ARG A 119 -26.91 1.83 -13.57
CA ARG A 119 -26.74 2.48 -13.77
C ARG A 119 -26.48 2.69 -14.01
N GLN A 120 -26.56 2.38 -14.80
CA GLN A 120 -26.35 2.71 -15.12
C GLN A 120 -26.17 2.67 -15.35
N ILE A 121 -26.32 2.40 -16.14
CA ILE A 121 -26.11 2.60 -16.46
C ILE A 121 -26.18 2.58 -16.72
N ASP A 122 -26.30 2.38 -17.42
CA ASP A 122 -26.32 2.65 -17.73
C ASP A 122 -26.21 2.67 -18.03
N THR A 123 -26.33 2.45 -18.73
CA THR A 123 -26.16 2.73 -19.05
C THR A 123 -26.17 2.54 -19.26
N VAL A 124 -26.25 2.32 -19.80
CA VAL A 124 -26.21 2.48 -19.96
C VAL A 124 -26.36 2.30 -20.11
N LEU A 125 -26.57 2.11 -20.63
CA LEU A 125 -26.67 2.40 -20.68
C LEU A 125 -26.84 2.52 -20.74
N LEU A 126 -27.07 2.23 -21.34
CA LEU A 126 -27.17 2.67 -21.39
C LEU A 126 -27.16 2.87 -21.15
#